data_96caedbac3e193f7061a651189fe23e3
#
_entry.id   96caedbac3e193f7061a651189fe23e3
#
_cell.length_a   1.000
_cell.length_b   1.000
_cell.length_c   1.000
_cell.angle_alpha   90.00
_cell.angle_beta   90.00
_cell.angle_gamma   90.00
#
_symmetry.space_group_name_H-M   'P 1'
#
loop_
_entity.id
_entity.type
_entity.pdbx_description
1 polymer ?
#
loop_
_entity_poly.entity_id
_entity_poly.type
_entity_poly.pdbx_seq_one_letter_code
_entity_poly.pdbx_strand_id
1 'polypeptide(L)'
;MDIGGRFVLVASFCMIKLMKSKRPKARTDSRRVAIFDIDGTIFRSSLLIELVDALIQEGVFPADVRKVYEAEFRNWLDRRGSYEDYIVGVIKAFLAHIKGVKYKDFLRIAKNVTEFHKNRVYRYTRDLVAQLKSEGYYMVAISNSPREIVEEFAANVLGFQRVYGRVYEVGEDGEFTGVVMHLDFVSNKAKVLRNALEKEGLSLKGSVGVGDSEADAAFLRLVDRPICFNPNSVLYAEAMRRGWEVVVERKDVIYKLSDKKRK
;
A
#
# COMPACT_ATOMS: atom_id res chain seq x y z
N MET A 1 24.77 8.57 -76.92
CA MET A 1 23.31 8.33 -76.97
C MET A 1 22.76 8.56 -75.58
N ASP A 2 22.06 9.62 -75.51
CA ASP A 2 21.48 10.26 -74.35
C ASP A 2 20.13 9.67 -74.02
N ILE A 3 19.81 9.33 -72.80
CA ILE A 3 18.45 9.28 -72.33
C ILE A 3 18.41 9.68 -70.81
N GLY A 4 18.02 10.94 -70.65
CA GLY A 4 17.72 11.53 -69.38
C GLY A 4 16.43 10.96 -68.77
N GLY A 5 16.49 10.56 -67.53
CA GLY A 5 15.37 10.22 -66.69
C GLY A 5 15.15 11.26 -65.58
N ARG A 6 14.15 12.12 -65.80
CA ARG A 6 13.69 13.13 -64.80
C ARG A 6 13.07 12.44 -63.60
N PHE A 7 13.65 12.61 -62.41
CA PHE A 7 12.96 12.31 -61.18
C PHE A 7 12.04 13.48 -60.81
N VAL A 8 10.74 13.21 -60.79
CA VAL A 8 9.71 14.12 -60.29
C VAL A 8 9.58 13.88 -58.77
N LEU A 9 10.01 14.88 -58.00
CA LEU A 9 9.75 14.91 -56.55
C LEU A 9 8.28 15.28 -56.34
N VAL A 10 7.46 14.32 -55.86
CA VAL A 10 6.11 14.59 -55.37
C VAL A 10 6.24 14.89 -53.86
N ALA A 11 6.22 16.15 -53.50
CA ALA A 11 6.12 16.57 -52.11
C ALA A 11 4.68 16.36 -51.62
N SER A 12 4.47 15.29 -50.85
CA SER A 12 3.21 15.03 -50.19
C SER A 12 3.16 15.82 -48.89
N PHE A 13 2.51 17.00 -48.94
CA PHE A 13 2.24 17.82 -47.76
C PHE A 13 1.17 17.11 -46.91
N CYS A 14 1.61 16.32 -45.94
CA CYS A 14 0.70 15.73 -44.94
C CYS A 14 0.38 16.79 -43.90
N MET A 15 -0.80 17.42 -44.05
CA MET A 15 -1.37 18.37 -43.11
C MET A 15 -1.78 17.62 -41.85
N ILE A 16 -0.88 17.59 -40.84
CA ILE A 16 -1.22 17.08 -39.50
C ILE A 16 -2.18 18.08 -38.87
N LYS A 17 -3.47 17.78 -38.96
CA LYS A 17 -4.51 18.45 -38.21
C LYS A 17 -4.24 18.22 -36.72
N LEU A 18 -3.74 19.20 -36.00
CA LEU A 18 -3.69 19.20 -34.54
C LEU A 18 -5.12 19.03 -34.02
N MET A 19 -5.51 17.80 -33.71
CA MET A 19 -6.67 17.55 -32.87
C MET A 19 -6.35 18.09 -31.49
N LYS A 20 -6.87 19.26 -31.17
CA LYS A 20 -6.91 19.77 -29.79
C LYS A 20 -7.64 18.72 -28.96
N SER A 21 -6.89 17.94 -28.21
CA SER A 21 -7.38 17.05 -27.18
C SER A 21 -8.22 17.93 -26.24
N LYS A 22 -9.54 17.77 -26.29
CA LYS A 22 -10.43 18.36 -25.31
C LYS A 22 -10.06 17.74 -23.96
N ARG A 23 -9.44 18.54 -23.06
CA ARG A 23 -9.33 18.12 -21.66
C ARG A 23 -10.70 17.63 -21.22
N PRO A 24 -10.82 16.45 -20.61
CA PRO A 24 -12.10 15.98 -20.11
C PRO A 24 -12.63 17.05 -19.16
N LYS A 25 -13.86 17.52 -19.38
CA LYS A 25 -14.55 18.41 -18.46
C LYS A 25 -14.47 17.77 -17.07
N ALA A 26 -13.96 18.51 -16.09
CA ALA A 26 -13.97 18.11 -14.69
C ALA A 26 -15.39 17.62 -14.37
N ARG A 27 -15.54 16.35 -14.02
CA ARG A 27 -16.82 15.84 -13.47
C ARG A 27 -17.06 16.62 -12.20
N THR A 28 -18.16 17.37 -12.15
CA THR A 28 -18.53 18.27 -11.04
C THR A 28 -18.84 17.52 -9.74
N ASP A 29 -18.65 16.20 -9.71
CA ASP A 29 -18.82 15.35 -8.53
C ASP A 29 -17.57 14.47 -8.37
N SER A 30 -16.48 15.07 -7.84
CA SER A 30 -15.29 14.31 -7.49
C SER A 30 -15.61 13.40 -6.31
N ARG A 31 -15.44 12.07 -6.49
CA ARG A 31 -15.76 11.07 -5.46
C ARG A 31 -14.90 11.30 -4.21
N ARG A 32 -15.52 11.20 -3.03
CA ARG A 32 -14.82 11.21 -1.75
C ARG A 32 -13.92 9.98 -1.66
N VAL A 33 -12.73 10.15 -1.12
CA VAL A 33 -11.73 9.07 -0.99
C VAL A 33 -11.57 8.64 0.46
N ALA A 34 -11.45 7.34 0.67
CA ALA A 34 -11.02 6.76 1.94
C ALA A 34 -9.70 6.01 1.73
N ILE A 35 -8.69 6.37 2.50
CA ILE A 35 -7.33 5.86 2.38
C ILE A 35 -7.02 5.03 3.63
N PHE A 36 -6.56 3.81 3.42
CA PHE A 36 -6.17 2.91 4.50
C PHE A 36 -4.75 2.40 4.32
N ASP A 37 -4.00 2.43 5.39
CA ASP A 37 -2.92 1.48 5.56
C ASP A 37 -3.49 0.07 5.80
N ILE A 38 -2.69 -0.97 5.59
CA ILE A 38 -3.14 -2.36 5.70
C ILE A 38 -2.54 -3.05 6.92
N ASP A 39 -1.21 -3.08 6.99
CA ASP A 39 -0.45 -3.84 7.99
C ASP A 39 -0.54 -3.15 9.36
N GLY A 40 -1.08 -3.82 10.38
CA GLY A 40 -1.35 -3.19 11.69
C GLY A 40 -2.63 -2.34 11.74
N THR A 41 -3.17 -1.95 10.60
CA THR A 41 -4.35 -1.08 10.48
C THR A 41 -5.64 -1.87 10.19
N ILE A 42 -5.72 -2.59 9.08
CA ILE A 42 -6.85 -3.51 8.80
C ILE A 42 -6.46 -4.92 9.17
N PHE A 43 -5.32 -5.38 8.69
CA PHE A 43 -4.77 -6.70 8.97
C PHE A 43 -4.09 -6.71 10.35
N ARG A 44 -4.40 -7.72 11.18
CA ARG A 44 -3.91 -7.82 12.58
C ARG A 44 -2.52 -8.44 12.67
N SER A 45 -1.66 -8.16 11.72
CA SER A 45 -0.25 -8.53 11.62
C SER A 45 0.34 -7.73 10.47
N SER A 46 1.44 -8.21 9.87
CA SER A 46 1.95 -7.72 8.60
C SER A 46 1.81 -8.81 7.54
N LEU A 47 1.27 -8.44 6.37
CA LEU A 47 1.18 -9.34 5.22
C LEU A 47 2.58 -9.80 4.77
N LEU A 48 3.60 -8.95 4.93
CA LEU A 48 4.99 -9.34 4.63
C LEU A 48 5.50 -10.42 5.58
N ILE A 49 5.19 -10.34 6.88
CA ILE A 49 5.61 -11.35 7.85
C ILE A 49 4.99 -12.70 7.50
N GLU A 50 3.67 -12.75 7.29
CA GLU A 50 2.95 -13.98 6.95
C GLU A 50 3.44 -14.56 5.62
N LEU A 51 3.77 -13.69 4.65
CA LEU A 51 4.33 -14.09 3.36
C LEU A 51 5.73 -14.69 3.48
N VAL A 52 6.62 -14.06 4.26
CA VAL A 52 7.98 -14.57 4.50
C VAL A 52 7.92 -15.93 5.21
N ASP A 53 7.06 -16.06 6.21
CA ASP A 53 6.86 -17.33 6.91
C ASP A 53 6.36 -18.43 5.96
N ALA A 54 5.43 -18.12 5.06
CA ALA A 54 4.93 -19.08 4.07
C ALA A 54 5.99 -19.44 3.02
N LEU A 55 6.81 -18.47 2.56
CA LEU A 55 7.93 -18.71 1.63
C LEU A 55 8.97 -19.66 2.24
N ILE A 56 9.23 -19.54 3.54
CA ILE A 56 10.12 -20.46 4.27
C ILE A 56 9.45 -21.84 4.42
N GLN A 57 8.17 -21.91 4.80
CA GLN A 57 7.44 -23.16 5.00
C GLN A 57 7.32 -23.98 3.72
N GLU A 58 7.17 -23.32 2.57
CA GLU A 58 7.10 -23.99 1.27
C GLU A 58 8.49 -24.25 0.64
N GLY A 59 9.59 -23.95 1.36
CA GLY A 59 10.95 -24.20 0.90
C GLY A 59 11.43 -23.29 -0.23
N VAL A 60 10.70 -22.19 -0.52
CA VAL A 60 11.11 -21.17 -1.50
C VAL A 60 12.23 -20.32 -0.91
N PHE A 61 12.14 -19.99 0.38
CA PHE A 61 13.23 -19.41 1.13
C PHE A 61 13.88 -20.49 2.01
N PRO A 62 15.21 -20.43 2.21
CA PRO A 62 15.92 -21.34 3.13
C PRO A 62 15.35 -21.25 4.56
N ALA A 63 15.35 -22.37 5.28
CA ALA A 63 14.81 -22.43 6.65
C ALA A 63 15.54 -21.53 7.66
N ASP A 64 16.80 -21.20 7.39
CA ASP A 64 17.63 -20.36 8.25
C ASP A 64 17.45 -18.84 8.02
N VAL A 65 16.62 -18.45 7.06
CA VAL A 65 16.24 -17.03 6.83
C VAL A 65 15.69 -16.37 8.11
N ARG A 66 15.01 -17.12 8.97
CA ARG A 66 14.51 -16.62 10.27
C ARG A 66 15.61 -16.10 11.19
N LYS A 67 16.82 -16.64 11.08
CA LYS A 67 17.96 -16.17 11.89
C LYS A 67 18.30 -14.70 11.65
N VAL A 68 17.92 -14.15 10.48
CA VAL A 68 18.20 -12.76 10.12
C VAL A 68 17.46 -11.78 11.04
N TYR A 69 16.28 -12.16 11.56
CA TYR A 69 15.42 -11.30 12.38
C TYR A 69 15.02 -11.92 13.73
N GLU A 70 15.59 -13.05 14.08
CA GLU A 70 15.20 -13.80 15.29
C GLU A 70 15.49 -13.00 16.58
N ALA A 71 16.59 -12.26 16.62
CA ALA A 71 16.96 -11.46 17.78
C ALA A 71 15.97 -10.30 18.00
N GLU A 72 15.64 -9.57 16.93
CA GLU A 72 14.66 -8.47 16.94
C GLU A 72 13.26 -8.98 17.27
N PHE A 73 12.87 -10.13 16.71
CA PHE A 73 11.61 -10.79 17.03
C PHE A 73 11.51 -11.15 18.53
N ARG A 74 12.55 -11.76 19.11
CA ARG A 74 12.59 -12.10 20.53
C ARG A 74 12.56 -10.84 21.40
N ASN A 75 13.34 -9.81 21.07
CA ASN A 75 13.35 -8.55 21.77
C ASN A 75 11.96 -7.89 21.78
N TRP A 76 11.26 -7.94 20.65
CA TRP A 76 9.88 -7.43 20.57
C TRP A 76 8.91 -8.25 21.43
N LEU A 77 8.99 -9.59 21.39
CA LEU A 77 8.16 -10.46 22.25
C LEU A 77 8.39 -10.17 23.74
N ASP A 78 9.64 -10.00 24.13
CA ASP A 78 10.06 -9.74 25.51
C ASP A 78 9.82 -8.28 25.95
N ARG A 79 9.25 -7.44 25.07
CA ARG A 79 9.01 -6.01 25.32
C ARG A 79 10.30 -5.20 25.57
N ARG A 80 11.44 -5.63 25.03
CA ARG A 80 12.76 -4.98 25.12
C ARG A 80 13.14 -4.23 23.84
N GLY A 81 12.50 -4.54 22.70
CA GLY A 81 12.70 -3.91 21.41
C GLY A 81 11.39 -3.41 20.82
N SER A 82 11.50 -2.67 19.71
CA SER A 82 10.36 -2.13 18.98
C SER A 82 9.82 -3.14 17.95
N TYR A 83 8.55 -2.98 17.56
CA TYR A 83 7.98 -3.70 16.42
C TYR A 83 8.67 -3.29 15.12
N GLU A 84 9.11 -2.04 15.01
CA GLU A 84 9.81 -1.50 13.85
C GLU A 84 11.14 -2.22 13.59
N ASP A 85 11.94 -2.47 14.64
CA ASP A 85 13.20 -3.23 14.49
C ASP A 85 12.92 -4.63 13.93
N TYR A 86 11.88 -5.29 14.44
CA TYR A 86 11.48 -6.60 13.95
C TYR A 86 11.06 -6.57 12.48
N ILE A 87 10.18 -5.65 12.08
CA ILE A 87 9.73 -5.57 10.68
C ILE A 87 10.87 -5.19 9.72
N VAL A 88 11.80 -4.34 10.15
CA VAL A 88 13.02 -4.02 9.38
C VAL A 88 13.87 -5.27 9.18
N GLY A 89 14.01 -6.12 10.20
CA GLY A 89 14.69 -7.41 10.09
C GLY A 89 14.01 -8.32 9.06
N VAL A 90 12.69 -8.43 9.08
CA VAL A 90 11.92 -9.22 8.09
C VAL A 90 12.08 -8.65 6.67
N ILE A 91 12.07 -7.33 6.50
CA ILE A 91 12.32 -6.68 5.20
C ILE A 91 13.72 -7.04 4.68
N LYS A 92 14.75 -6.97 5.54
CA LYS A 92 16.12 -7.37 5.15
C LYS A 92 16.19 -8.82 4.71
N ALA A 93 15.55 -9.71 5.46
CA ALA A 93 15.48 -11.14 5.13
C ALA A 93 14.78 -11.36 3.77
N PHE A 94 13.66 -10.70 3.54
CA PHE A 94 12.92 -10.76 2.28
C PHE A 94 13.76 -10.28 1.09
N LEU A 95 14.37 -9.11 1.21
CA LEU A 95 15.18 -8.52 0.13
C LEU A 95 16.43 -9.35 -0.20
N ALA A 96 17.02 -10.01 0.80
CA ALA A 96 18.19 -10.87 0.60
C ALA A 96 17.86 -12.16 -0.15
N HIS A 97 16.59 -12.62 -0.13
CA HIS A 97 16.23 -13.95 -0.65
C HIS A 97 15.19 -13.93 -1.79
N ILE A 98 14.64 -12.76 -2.14
CA ILE A 98 13.61 -12.67 -3.20
C ILE A 98 14.19 -12.89 -4.61
N LYS A 99 15.47 -12.55 -4.84
CA LYS A 99 16.12 -12.74 -6.14
C LYS A 99 16.12 -14.22 -6.55
N GLY A 100 15.69 -14.49 -7.80
CA GLY A 100 15.61 -15.85 -8.34
C GLY A 100 14.33 -16.60 -7.95
N VAL A 101 13.45 -16.01 -7.14
CA VAL A 101 12.15 -16.61 -6.84
C VAL A 101 11.24 -16.47 -8.05
N LYS A 102 10.60 -17.57 -8.47
CA LYS A 102 9.65 -17.56 -9.57
C LYS A 102 8.41 -16.77 -9.22
N TYR A 103 8.08 -15.80 -10.05
CA TYR A 103 6.91 -14.92 -9.86
C TYR A 103 5.60 -15.69 -9.70
N LYS A 104 5.40 -16.77 -10.49
CA LYS A 104 4.22 -17.63 -10.38
C LYS A 104 4.08 -18.33 -9.03
N ASP A 105 5.20 -18.77 -8.43
CA ASP A 105 5.19 -19.43 -7.13
C ASP A 105 4.90 -18.41 -6.03
N PHE A 106 5.48 -17.22 -6.15
CA PHE A 106 5.20 -16.09 -5.26
C PHE A 106 3.72 -15.71 -5.26
N LEU A 107 3.09 -15.57 -6.44
CA LEU A 107 1.66 -15.25 -6.56
C LEU A 107 0.79 -16.34 -5.92
N ARG A 108 1.11 -17.61 -6.16
CA ARG A 108 0.40 -18.73 -5.56
C ARG A 108 0.46 -18.68 -4.03
N ILE A 109 1.66 -18.45 -3.49
CA ILE A 109 1.89 -18.37 -2.04
C ILE A 109 1.17 -17.14 -1.46
N ALA A 110 1.28 -15.97 -2.08
CA ALA A 110 0.57 -14.76 -1.66
C ALA A 110 -0.95 -14.97 -1.58
N LYS A 111 -1.52 -15.66 -2.57
CA LYS A 111 -2.94 -16.03 -2.57
C LYS A 111 -3.30 -16.98 -1.44
N ASN A 112 -2.50 -18.03 -1.20
CA ASN A 112 -2.73 -19.00 -0.13
C ASN A 112 -2.65 -18.32 1.26
N VAL A 113 -1.66 -17.46 1.48
CA VAL A 113 -1.52 -16.66 2.71
C VAL A 113 -2.75 -15.79 2.93
N THR A 114 -3.18 -15.08 1.88
CA THR A 114 -4.36 -14.21 1.96
C THR A 114 -5.62 -15.03 2.28
N GLU A 115 -5.85 -16.15 1.60
CA GLU A 115 -7.03 -16.99 1.83
C GLU A 115 -7.05 -17.55 3.25
N PHE A 116 -5.91 -17.97 3.78
CA PHE A 116 -5.79 -18.49 5.14
C PHE A 116 -6.03 -17.42 6.19
N HIS A 117 -5.52 -16.20 5.95
CA HIS A 117 -5.53 -15.11 6.94
C HIS A 117 -6.61 -14.04 6.69
N LYS A 118 -7.46 -14.14 5.66
CA LYS A 118 -8.43 -13.09 5.26
C LYS A 118 -9.33 -12.58 6.39
N ASN A 119 -9.62 -13.42 7.38
CA ASN A 119 -10.46 -13.05 8.53
C ASN A 119 -9.65 -12.49 9.72
N ARG A 120 -8.33 -12.43 9.63
CA ARG A 120 -7.46 -11.89 10.68
C ARG A 120 -7.40 -10.36 10.61
N VAL A 121 -8.55 -9.74 10.80
CA VAL A 121 -8.73 -8.29 10.69
C VAL A 121 -9.19 -7.68 12.01
N TYR A 122 -8.93 -6.40 12.20
CA TYR A 122 -9.49 -5.63 13.29
C TYR A 122 -10.97 -5.33 13.02
N ARG A 123 -11.80 -5.45 14.05
CA ARG A 123 -13.25 -5.23 13.93
C ARG A 123 -13.57 -3.79 13.55
N TYR A 124 -12.95 -2.80 14.23
CA TYR A 124 -13.23 -1.40 13.98
C TYR A 124 -12.97 -1.01 12.53
N THR A 125 -11.79 -1.33 12.01
CA THR A 125 -11.42 -0.93 10.64
C THR A 125 -12.17 -1.74 9.58
N ARG A 126 -12.46 -3.02 9.82
CA ARG A 126 -13.33 -3.84 8.96
C ARG A 126 -14.72 -3.19 8.82
N ASP A 127 -15.34 -2.84 9.94
CA ASP A 127 -16.68 -2.27 9.97
C ASP A 127 -16.69 -0.86 9.35
N LEU A 128 -15.63 -0.06 9.58
CA LEU A 128 -15.43 1.24 8.94
C LEU A 128 -15.27 1.12 7.42
N VAL A 129 -14.53 0.14 6.93
CA VAL A 129 -14.41 -0.15 5.48
C VAL A 129 -15.78 -0.45 4.88
N ALA A 130 -16.57 -1.32 5.53
CA ALA A 130 -17.92 -1.66 5.07
C ALA A 130 -18.84 -0.42 5.05
N GLN A 131 -18.80 0.41 6.09
CA GLN A 131 -19.54 1.66 6.17
C GLN A 131 -19.18 2.62 5.05
N LEU A 132 -17.88 2.95 4.89
CA LEU A 132 -17.43 3.93 3.89
C LEU A 132 -17.71 3.46 2.45
N LYS A 133 -17.62 2.14 2.20
CA LYS A 133 -18.06 1.57 0.91
C LYS A 133 -19.56 1.78 0.67
N SER A 134 -20.40 1.55 1.67
CA SER A 134 -21.84 1.78 1.56
C SER A 134 -22.21 3.26 1.35
N GLU A 135 -21.36 4.18 1.85
CA GLU A 135 -21.48 5.63 1.66
C GLU A 135 -20.91 6.12 0.30
N GLY A 136 -20.41 5.20 -0.55
CA GLY A 136 -19.92 5.50 -1.89
C GLY A 136 -18.51 6.10 -1.94
N TYR A 137 -17.69 5.91 -0.90
CA TYR A 137 -16.29 6.32 -0.94
C TYR A 137 -15.49 5.47 -1.93
N TYR A 138 -14.52 6.11 -2.58
CA TYR A 138 -13.50 5.42 -3.35
C TYR A 138 -12.40 4.94 -2.40
N MET A 139 -12.24 3.63 -2.31
CA MET A 139 -11.33 3.00 -1.36
C MET A 139 -9.93 2.85 -1.94
N VAL A 140 -8.93 3.39 -1.25
CA VAL A 140 -7.51 3.31 -1.62
C VAL A 140 -6.73 2.64 -0.50
N ALA A 141 -5.99 1.59 -0.82
CA ALA A 141 -5.04 0.94 0.09
C ALA A 141 -3.60 1.37 -0.24
N ILE A 142 -2.81 1.69 0.79
CA ILE A 142 -1.39 2.04 0.65
C ILE A 142 -0.60 1.29 1.72
N SER A 143 0.14 0.26 1.34
CA SER A 143 0.96 -0.56 2.23
C SER A 143 2.43 -0.60 1.80
N ASN A 144 3.32 -0.88 2.74
CA ASN A 144 4.74 -1.15 2.49
C ASN A 144 5.02 -2.64 2.17
N SER A 145 4.02 -3.50 2.27
CA SER A 145 4.12 -4.90 1.87
C SER A 145 4.17 -5.06 0.33
N PRO A 146 4.65 -6.20 -0.21
CA PRO A 146 4.65 -6.46 -1.65
C PRO A 146 3.28 -6.27 -2.28
N ARG A 147 3.24 -5.61 -3.45
CA ARG A 147 1.98 -5.25 -4.12
C ARG A 147 1.06 -6.45 -4.33
N GLU A 148 1.63 -7.57 -4.71
CA GLU A 148 0.88 -8.77 -5.07
C GLU A 148 0.02 -9.29 -3.92
N ILE A 149 0.57 -9.39 -2.71
CA ILE A 149 -0.20 -9.83 -1.54
C ILE A 149 -1.16 -8.74 -1.05
N VAL A 150 -0.78 -7.45 -1.19
CA VAL A 150 -1.69 -6.35 -0.84
C VAL A 150 -2.88 -6.30 -1.81
N GLU A 151 -2.69 -6.56 -3.10
CA GLU A 151 -3.77 -6.66 -4.10
C GLU A 151 -4.70 -7.83 -3.78
N GLU A 152 -4.16 -9.02 -3.48
CA GLU A 152 -4.97 -10.17 -3.09
C GLU A 152 -5.83 -9.86 -1.85
N PHE A 153 -5.26 -9.24 -0.83
CA PHE A 153 -5.98 -8.92 0.39
C PHE A 153 -6.93 -7.72 0.23
N ALA A 154 -6.43 -6.58 -0.25
CA ALA A 154 -7.21 -5.35 -0.26
C ALA A 154 -8.20 -5.28 -1.45
N ALA A 155 -7.78 -5.67 -2.66
CA ALA A 155 -8.68 -5.62 -3.81
C ALA A 155 -9.61 -6.83 -3.88
N ASN A 156 -9.06 -8.05 -3.80
CA ASN A 156 -9.84 -9.27 -4.04
C ASN A 156 -10.71 -9.67 -2.84
N VAL A 157 -10.24 -9.49 -1.60
CA VAL A 157 -11.01 -9.82 -0.39
C VAL A 157 -11.85 -8.64 0.09
N LEU A 158 -11.26 -7.44 0.22
CA LEU A 158 -11.95 -6.29 0.79
C LEU A 158 -12.63 -5.39 -0.25
N GLY A 159 -12.33 -5.55 -1.55
CA GLY A 159 -12.95 -4.81 -2.65
C GLY A 159 -12.52 -3.34 -2.73
N PHE A 160 -11.27 -3.04 -2.43
CA PHE A 160 -10.67 -1.73 -2.68
C PHE A 160 -10.50 -1.49 -4.18
N GLN A 161 -10.79 -0.26 -4.65
CA GLN A 161 -10.71 0.07 -6.07
C GLN A 161 -9.27 0.38 -6.53
N ARG A 162 -8.42 0.83 -5.61
CA ARG A 162 -7.01 1.11 -5.91
C ARG A 162 -6.11 0.62 -4.78
N VAL A 163 -5.04 -0.05 -5.17
CA VAL A 163 -4.06 -0.62 -4.24
C VAL A 163 -2.67 -0.18 -4.63
N TYR A 164 -1.89 0.22 -3.65
CA TYR A 164 -0.48 0.53 -3.76
C TYR A 164 0.31 -0.30 -2.75
N GLY A 165 1.28 -1.06 -3.25
CA GLY A 165 2.23 -1.85 -2.48
C GLY A 165 3.63 -1.68 -3.06
N ARG A 166 4.64 -2.24 -2.44
CA ARG A 166 6.00 -2.27 -3.00
C ARG A 166 6.03 -3.16 -4.23
N VAL A 167 6.66 -2.63 -5.29
CA VAL A 167 6.81 -3.34 -6.56
C VAL A 167 8.24 -3.82 -6.68
N TYR A 168 8.40 -5.08 -7.04
CA TYR A 168 9.68 -5.72 -7.30
C TYR A 168 9.77 -6.06 -8.78
N GLU A 169 10.95 -5.88 -9.36
CA GLU A 169 11.19 -6.16 -10.76
C GLU A 169 11.21 -7.68 -11.01
N VAL A 170 10.53 -8.09 -12.08
CA VAL A 170 10.54 -9.47 -12.59
C VAL A 170 11.27 -9.49 -13.93
N GLY A 171 12.27 -10.35 -14.05
CA GLY A 171 13.03 -10.54 -15.28
C GLY A 171 12.24 -11.27 -16.37
N GLU A 172 12.84 -11.32 -17.57
CA GLU A 172 12.25 -12.01 -18.73
C GLU A 172 12.09 -13.52 -18.52
N ASP A 173 12.89 -14.09 -17.61
CA ASP A 173 12.84 -15.48 -17.16
C ASP A 173 11.66 -15.78 -16.22
N GLY A 174 10.92 -14.76 -15.82
CA GLY A 174 9.80 -14.86 -14.87
C GLY A 174 10.23 -15.00 -13.42
N GLU A 175 11.47 -14.61 -13.08
CA GLU A 175 12.01 -14.62 -11.72
C GLU A 175 12.22 -13.18 -11.23
N PHE A 176 12.15 -12.97 -9.91
CA PHE A 176 12.48 -11.68 -9.34
C PHE A 176 13.97 -11.36 -9.48
N THR A 177 14.29 -10.14 -9.93
CA THR A 177 15.67 -9.67 -10.06
C THR A 177 16.30 -9.25 -8.72
N GLY A 178 15.46 -9.02 -7.70
CA GLY A 178 15.84 -8.45 -6.41
C GLY A 178 15.81 -6.91 -6.39
N VAL A 179 15.47 -6.27 -7.51
CA VAL A 179 15.37 -4.81 -7.60
C VAL A 179 14.01 -4.32 -7.12
N VAL A 180 14.02 -3.32 -6.23
CA VAL A 180 12.80 -2.62 -5.79
C VAL A 180 12.52 -1.49 -6.76
N MET A 181 11.35 -1.53 -7.40
CA MET A 181 10.93 -0.52 -8.37
C MET A 181 10.36 0.71 -7.67
N HIS A 182 10.68 1.90 -8.19
CA HIS A 182 10.08 3.17 -7.74
C HIS A 182 10.12 3.40 -6.22
N LEU A 183 11.22 3.04 -5.56
CA LEU A 183 11.37 3.09 -4.10
C LEU A 183 11.02 4.47 -3.52
N ASP A 184 11.50 5.57 -4.14
CA ASP A 184 11.25 6.94 -3.70
C ASP A 184 9.78 7.35 -3.77
N PHE A 185 9.01 6.71 -4.65
CA PHE A 185 7.58 6.96 -4.80
C PHE A 185 6.80 6.21 -3.73
N VAL A 186 7.01 4.90 -3.59
CA VAL A 186 6.24 4.04 -2.70
C VAL A 186 6.54 4.32 -1.22
N SER A 187 7.78 4.72 -0.90
CA SER A 187 8.18 5.10 0.46
C SER A 187 7.49 6.37 0.97
N ASN A 188 6.91 7.18 0.08
CA ASN A 188 6.22 8.41 0.44
C ASN A 188 4.71 8.28 0.20
N LYS A 189 3.97 7.82 1.22
CA LYS A 189 2.52 7.60 1.12
C LYS A 189 1.75 8.87 0.73
N ALA A 190 2.25 10.07 1.02
CA ALA A 190 1.64 11.32 0.54
C ALA A 190 1.80 11.53 -0.97
N LYS A 191 2.96 11.15 -1.55
CA LYS A 191 3.13 11.18 -3.02
C LYS A 191 2.22 10.17 -3.69
N VAL A 192 2.11 8.97 -3.12
CA VAL A 192 1.20 7.92 -3.62
C VAL A 192 -0.23 8.43 -3.62
N LEU A 193 -0.69 9.04 -2.52
CA LEU A 193 -2.03 9.60 -2.43
C LEU A 193 -2.27 10.69 -3.48
N ARG A 194 -1.37 11.66 -3.63
CA ARG A 194 -1.52 12.72 -4.64
C ARG A 194 -1.64 12.17 -6.06
N ASN A 195 -0.82 11.17 -6.38
CA ASN A 195 -0.89 10.48 -7.68
C ASN A 195 -2.24 9.76 -7.87
N ALA A 196 -2.76 9.10 -6.82
CA ALA A 196 -4.08 8.47 -6.86
C ALA A 196 -5.20 9.50 -7.11
N LEU A 197 -5.16 10.65 -6.40
CA LEU A 197 -6.13 11.73 -6.56
C LEU A 197 -6.16 12.25 -8.00
N GLU A 198 -4.99 12.50 -8.57
CA GLU A 198 -4.85 13.01 -9.94
C GLU A 198 -5.34 11.99 -10.97
N LYS A 199 -4.88 10.73 -10.88
CA LYS A 199 -5.21 9.68 -11.85
C LYS A 199 -6.69 9.29 -11.84
N GLU A 200 -7.30 9.25 -10.66
CA GLU A 200 -8.68 8.77 -10.49
C GLU A 200 -9.70 9.93 -10.40
N GLY A 201 -9.25 11.18 -10.45
CA GLY A 201 -10.13 12.35 -10.31
C GLY A 201 -10.86 12.40 -8.97
N LEU A 202 -10.14 12.14 -7.86
CA LEU A 202 -10.69 12.06 -6.50
C LEU A 202 -10.56 13.40 -5.77
N SER A 203 -11.37 13.59 -4.71
CA SER A 203 -11.33 14.76 -3.84
C SER A 203 -10.92 14.40 -2.43
N LEU A 204 -10.10 15.26 -1.83
CA LEU A 204 -9.84 15.22 -0.40
C LEU A 204 -10.99 15.80 0.44
N LYS A 205 -11.91 16.54 -0.17
CA LYS A 205 -13.07 17.09 0.56
C LYS A 205 -13.95 15.95 1.09
N GLY A 206 -14.08 15.88 2.40
CA GLY A 206 -14.76 14.80 3.12
C GLY A 206 -13.99 13.48 3.13
N SER A 207 -12.68 13.50 2.84
CA SER A 207 -11.85 12.30 2.84
C SER A 207 -11.60 11.74 4.24
N VAL A 208 -11.38 10.43 4.30
CA VAL A 208 -11.01 9.70 5.52
C VAL A 208 -9.66 9.04 5.30
N GLY A 209 -8.75 9.13 6.28
CA GLY A 209 -7.48 8.42 6.28
C GLY A 209 -7.32 7.60 7.56
N VAL A 210 -6.83 6.36 7.44
CA VAL A 210 -6.63 5.46 8.59
C VAL A 210 -5.24 4.84 8.52
N GLY A 211 -4.48 4.93 9.61
CA GLY A 211 -3.12 4.37 9.70
C GLY A 211 -2.69 4.17 11.15
N ASP A 212 -1.60 3.44 11.38
CA ASP A 212 -1.12 3.00 12.70
C ASP A 212 0.29 3.46 13.05
N SER A 213 1.06 3.94 12.07
CA SER A 213 2.47 4.27 12.25
C SER A 213 2.84 5.67 11.76
N GLU A 214 4.04 6.16 12.15
CA GLU A 214 4.58 7.44 11.65
C GLU A 214 4.70 7.50 10.14
N ALA A 215 4.85 6.36 9.45
CA ALA A 215 4.86 6.30 8.00
C ALA A 215 3.55 6.79 7.38
N ASP A 216 2.45 6.70 8.12
CA ASP A 216 1.12 7.12 7.69
C ASP A 216 0.86 8.62 7.92
N ALA A 217 1.60 9.23 8.83
CA ALA A 217 1.43 10.64 9.17
C ALA A 217 1.46 11.55 7.93
N ALA A 218 2.25 11.18 6.91
CA ALA A 218 2.39 11.95 5.69
C ALA A 218 1.07 12.08 4.90
N PHE A 219 0.27 11.03 4.78
CA PHE A 219 -1.03 11.10 4.12
C PHE A 219 -2.16 11.50 5.08
N LEU A 220 -2.05 11.15 6.36
CA LEU A 220 -3.03 11.56 7.37
C LEU A 220 -3.12 13.08 7.52
N ARG A 221 -2.01 13.80 7.29
CA ARG A 221 -2.00 15.27 7.25
C ARG A 221 -2.78 15.89 6.08
N LEU A 222 -3.11 15.12 5.05
CA LEU A 222 -3.75 15.60 3.83
C LEU A 222 -5.27 15.40 3.84
N VAL A 223 -5.77 14.48 4.63
CA VAL A 223 -7.19 14.13 4.67
C VAL A 223 -7.98 15.00 5.63
N ASP A 224 -9.29 15.13 5.39
CA ASP A 224 -10.17 15.90 6.27
C ASP A 224 -10.43 15.21 7.61
N ARG A 225 -10.50 13.87 7.61
CA ARG A 225 -10.73 13.06 8.81
C ARG A 225 -9.59 12.04 8.97
N PRO A 226 -8.50 12.39 9.65
CA PRO A 226 -7.44 11.46 10.03
C PRO A 226 -7.86 10.62 11.25
N ILE A 227 -7.66 9.30 11.14
CA ILE A 227 -7.89 8.33 12.22
C ILE A 227 -6.59 7.56 12.46
N CYS A 228 -6.03 7.73 13.64
CA CYS A 228 -4.87 6.98 14.09
C CYS A 228 -5.36 5.73 14.82
N PHE A 229 -5.26 4.58 14.16
CA PHE A 229 -5.77 3.31 14.68
C PHE A 229 -4.64 2.49 15.29
N ASN A 230 -4.78 2.07 16.55
CA ASN A 230 -3.74 1.37 17.32
C ASN A 230 -2.34 2.00 17.15
N PRO A 231 -2.22 3.34 17.23
CA PRO A 231 -1.01 4.03 16.79
C PRO A 231 0.21 3.64 17.63
N ASN A 232 1.38 3.59 16.98
CA ASN A 232 2.63 3.56 17.71
C ASN A 232 2.86 4.89 18.47
N SER A 233 3.88 4.94 19.32
CA SER A 233 4.12 6.09 20.20
C SER A 233 4.36 7.40 19.43
N VAL A 234 5.01 7.33 18.26
CA VAL A 234 5.33 8.50 17.44
C VAL A 234 4.07 9.08 16.81
N LEU A 235 3.27 8.22 16.16
CA LEU A 235 2.00 8.64 15.56
C LEU A 235 1.00 9.09 16.63
N TYR A 236 0.96 8.42 17.79
CA TYR A 236 0.13 8.83 18.92
C TYR A 236 0.45 10.25 19.39
N ALA A 237 1.74 10.55 19.61
CA ALA A 237 2.16 11.88 20.03
C ALA A 237 1.79 12.97 18.99
N GLU A 238 1.91 12.68 17.69
CA GLU A 238 1.48 13.60 16.65
C GLU A 238 -0.04 13.76 16.62
N ALA A 239 -0.79 12.68 16.76
CA ALA A 239 -2.26 12.69 16.79
C ALA A 239 -2.79 13.56 17.92
N MET A 240 -2.24 13.41 19.14
CA MET A 240 -2.63 14.21 20.29
C MET A 240 -2.31 15.70 20.09
N ARG A 241 -1.13 16.03 19.56
CA ARG A 241 -0.76 17.42 19.26
C ARG A 241 -1.66 18.07 18.21
N ARG A 242 -2.16 17.30 17.24
CA ARG A 242 -3.02 17.78 16.14
C ARG A 242 -4.51 17.67 16.41
N GLY A 243 -4.91 17.04 17.50
CA GLY A 243 -6.31 16.75 17.79
C GLY A 243 -6.96 15.75 16.84
N TRP A 244 -6.17 14.80 16.31
CA TRP A 244 -6.66 13.74 15.46
C TRP A 244 -7.43 12.67 16.25
N GLU A 245 -8.35 11.98 15.57
CA GLU A 245 -9.06 10.85 16.17
C GLU A 245 -8.09 9.71 16.44
N VAL A 246 -8.05 9.23 17.69
CA VAL A 246 -7.27 8.05 18.10
C VAL A 246 -8.24 6.96 18.51
N VAL A 247 -8.10 5.78 17.90
CA VAL A 247 -8.91 4.60 18.18
C VAL A 247 -7.99 3.44 18.54
N VAL A 248 -8.27 2.79 19.66
CA VAL A 248 -7.52 1.61 20.12
C VAL A 248 -8.48 0.45 20.26
N GLU A 249 -8.21 -0.64 19.54
CA GLU A 249 -8.91 -1.91 19.70
C GLU A 249 -8.05 -2.88 20.49
N ARG A 250 -8.54 -3.27 21.67
CA ARG A 250 -7.86 -4.23 22.53
C ARG A 250 -8.83 -5.30 22.98
N LYS A 251 -8.51 -6.57 22.68
CA LYS A 251 -9.42 -7.72 22.87
C LYS A 251 -10.76 -7.46 22.16
N ASP A 252 -11.84 -7.31 22.89
CA ASP A 252 -13.22 -7.10 22.46
C ASP A 252 -13.72 -5.66 22.70
N VAL A 253 -12.85 -4.73 23.12
CA VAL A 253 -13.18 -3.33 23.40
C VAL A 253 -12.52 -2.39 22.40
N ILE A 254 -13.30 -1.40 21.93
CA ILE A 254 -12.82 -0.28 21.11
C ILE A 254 -12.84 0.98 21.95
N TYR A 255 -11.67 1.58 22.16
CA TYR A 255 -11.51 2.85 22.87
C TYR A 255 -11.34 3.97 21.86
N LYS A 256 -12.17 5.02 21.98
CA LYS A 256 -11.99 6.27 21.25
C LYS A 256 -11.36 7.28 22.22
N LEU A 257 -10.09 7.58 22.00
CA LEU A 257 -9.34 8.51 22.82
C LEU A 257 -9.49 9.90 22.20
N SER A 258 -10.24 10.79 22.85
CA SER A 258 -10.29 12.20 22.51
C SER A 258 -9.65 13.00 23.63
N ASP A 259 -8.79 13.98 23.29
CA ASP A 259 -8.44 15.02 24.24
C ASP A 259 -9.72 15.82 24.54
N LYS A 260 -10.44 15.41 25.57
CA LYS A 260 -11.37 16.36 26.21
C LYS A 260 -10.47 17.43 26.84
N LYS A 261 -10.24 18.54 26.12
CA LYS A 261 -9.75 19.74 26.81
C LYS A 261 -10.59 19.87 28.07
N ARG A 262 -9.99 19.60 29.21
CA ARG A 262 -10.58 19.97 30.50
C ARG A 262 -10.84 21.46 30.40
N LYS A 263 -12.12 21.84 30.32
CA LYS A 263 -12.58 23.22 30.48
C LYS A 263 -12.25 23.67 31.92
#